data_94cd9efaf96c71c6587e580c9b6d099f
#
_entry.id   94cd9efaf96c71c6587e580c9b6d099f
#
_cell.length_a   1.000
_cell.length_b   1.000
_cell.length_c   1.000
_cell.angle_alpha   90.00
_cell.angle_beta   90.00
_cell.angle_gamma   90.00
#
_symmetry.space_group_name_H-M   'P 1'
#
loop_
_entity.id
_entity.type
_entity.pdbx_description
1 polymer ?
#
loop_
_entity_poly.entity_id
_entity_poly.type
_entity_poly.pdbx_seq_one_letter_code
_entity_poly.pdbx_strand_id
1 'polypeptide(L)'
;LGGIITLPVTIPTNISSVLFIQVRMVASIAIMCGQDIRDDKVRTIVYTCLVGNAAKDILKEAGIQIGQKLTTNAIRCISKDIIVKINKAVGFRLLTKTGATGVINMSKFVPVVGGIVGGSLDAITTNIVGNYARDTFLSLIDNDL
;
A
#
# COMPACT_ATOMS: atom_id res chain seq x y z
N LEU A 1 -0.09 2.83 -15.54
CA LEU A 1 0.25 4.22 -15.21
C LEU A 1 -0.94 5.07 -14.78
N GLY A 2 -2.17 4.70 -15.16
CA GLY A 2 -3.39 5.37 -14.68
C GLY A 2 -3.64 5.21 -13.17
N GLY A 3 -3.01 4.23 -12.50
CA GLY A 3 -3.23 3.94 -11.09
C GLY A 3 -2.69 5.01 -10.13
N ILE A 4 -1.61 5.70 -10.46
CA ILE A 4 -1.05 6.78 -9.63
C ILE A 4 -1.90 8.05 -9.74
N ILE A 5 -2.53 8.28 -10.89
CA ILE A 5 -3.41 9.44 -11.15
C ILE A 5 -4.73 9.33 -10.37
N THR A 6 -5.17 8.12 -10.00
CA THR A 6 -6.40 7.90 -9.24
C THR A 6 -6.23 8.09 -7.73
N LEU A 7 -5.01 8.22 -7.21
CA LEU A 7 -4.77 8.66 -5.84
C LEU A 7 -5.01 10.17 -5.76
N PRO A 8 -5.99 10.67 -4.95
CA PRO A 8 -6.34 12.10 -4.90
C PRO A 8 -5.30 12.94 -4.14
N VAL A 9 -4.01 12.63 -4.30
CA VAL A 9 -2.94 13.19 -3.50
C VAL A 9 -1.76 13.55 -4.38
N THR A 10 -1.31 14.80 -4.32
CA THR A 10 -0.06 15.23 -4.91
C THR A 10 1.11 14.70 -4.10
N ILE A 11 1.86 13.76 -4.66
CA ILE A 11 3.03 13.14 -4.02
C ILE A 11 4.28 13.93 -4.45
N PRO A 12 5.14 14.38 -3.51
CA PRO A 12 6.41 15.01 -3.84
C PRO A 12 7.30 14.12 -4.72
N THR A 13 8.03 14.70 -5.67
CA THR A 13 8.77 13.98 -6.73
C THR A 13 9.82 13.02 -6.18
N ASN A 14 10.46 13.35 -5.06
CA ASN A 14 11.46 12.49 -4.41
C ASN A 14 10.86 11.24 -3.73
N ILE A 15 9.58 11.29 -3.36
CA ILE A 15 8.85 10.18 -2.76
C ILE A 15 8.19 9.32 -3.84
N SER A 16 7.84 9.93 -4.97
CA SER A 16 7.15 9.25 -6.07
C SER A 16 7.96 8.10 -6.67
N SER A 17 9.30 8.18 -6.68
CA SER A 17 10.15 7.12 -7.22
C SER A 17 10.11 5.85 -6.36
N VAL A 18 10.18 5.97 -5.04
CA VAL A 18 10.09 4.82 -4.12
C VAL A 18 8.70 4.22 -4.16
N LEU A 19 7.66 5.04 -4.11
CA LEU A 19 6.28 4.56 -4.24
C LEU A 19 6.03 3.89 -5.59
N PHE A 20 6.59 4.42 -6.67
CA PHE A 20 6.47 3.81 -7.99
C PHE A 20 7.07 2.40 -8.02
N ILE A 21 8.25 2.21 -7.44
CA ILE A 21 8.90 0.90 -7.32
C ILE A 21 8.04 -0.03 -6.45
N GLN A 22 7.54 0.46 -5.32
CA GLN A 22 6.69 -0.33 -4.42
C GLN A 22 5.37 -0.73 -5.09
N VAL A 23 4.70 0.16 -5.82
CA VAL A 23 3.48 -0.16 -6.58
C VAL A 23 3.76 -1.25 -7.61
N ARG A 24 4.84 -1.13 -8.37
CA ARG A 24 5.21 -2.15 -9.36
C ARG A 24 5.52 -3.49 -8.72
N MET A 25 6.23 -3.49 -7.61
CA MET A 25 6.52 -4.71 -6.84
C MET A 25 5.24 -5.40 -6.38
N VAL A 26 4.33 -4.66 -5.74
CA VAL A 26 3.06 -5.21 -5.25
C VAL A 26 2.18 -5.70 -6.40
N ALA A 27 2.08 -4.93 -7.49
CA ALA A 27 1.34 -5.33 -8.68
C ALA A 27 1.91 -6.62 -9.31
N SER A 28 3.23 -6.76 -9.36
CA SER A 28 3.88 -7.98 -9.84
C SER A 28 3.55 -9.18 -8.97
N ILE A 29 3.56 -9.03 -7.64
CA ILE A 29 3.16 -10.08 -6.70
C ILE A 29 1.69 -10.48 -6.96
N ALA A 30 0.79 -9.51 -7.11
CA ALA A 30 -0.62 -9.77 -7.40
C ALA A 30 -0.80 -10.58 -8.71
N ILE A 31 -0.10 -10.19 -9.78
CA ILE A 31 -0.12 -10.90 -11.07
C ILE A 31 0.41 -12.32 -10.93
N MET A 32 1.52 -12.51 -10.23
CA MET A 32 2.11 -13.84 -9.96
C MET A 32 1.15 -14.74 -9.17
N CYS A 33 0.29 -14.16 -8.35
CA CYS A 33 -0.77 -14.83 -7.62
C CYS A 33 -2.08 -14.97 -8.43
N GLY A 34 -2.07 -14.72 -9.73
CA GLY A 34 -3.21 -14.89 -10.62
C GLY A 34 -4.28 -13.80 -10.56
N GLN A 35 -3.97 -12.66 -9.94
CA GLN A 35 -4.92 -11.55 -9.81
C GLN A 35 -4.89 -10.63 -11.04
N ASP A 36 -6.08 -10.18 -11.48
CA ASP A 36 -6.17 -9.20 -12.58
C ASP A 36 -6.06 -7.77 -12.03
N ILE A 37 -4.91 -7.15 -12.24
CA ILE A 37 -4.65 -5.76 -11.81
C ILE A 37 -5.45 -4.71 -12.59
N ARG A 38 -6.22 -5.08 -13.62
CA ARG A 38 -7.15 -4.18 -14.30
C ARG A 38 -8.45 -4.05 -13.54
N ASP A 39 -8.76 -4.98 -12.65
CA ASP A 39 -9.90 -4.86 -11.73
C ASP A 39 -9.62 -3.78 -10.69
N ASP A 40 -10.55 -2.83 -10.56
CA ASP A 40 -10.46 -1.71 -9.59
C ASP A 40 -10.37 -2.19 -8.14
N LYS A 41 -10.99 -3.31 -7.83
CA LYS A 41 -10.96 -3.92 -6.49
C LYS A 41 -9.57 -4.46 -6.17
N VAL A 42 -8.96 -5.17 -7.11
CA VAL A 42 -7.58 -5.68 -6.99
C VAL A 42 -6.60 -4.52 -6.87
N ARG A 43 -6.74 -3.49 -7.71
CA ARG A 43 -5.90 -2.28 -7.60
C ARG A 43 -6.02 -1.60 -6.24
N THR A 44 -7.23 -1.54 -5.69
CA THR A 44 -7.45 -0.98 -4.36
C THR A 44 -6.67 -1.76 -3.30
N ILE A 45 -6.64 -3.09 -3.37
CA ILE A 45 -5.83 -3.91 -2.46
C ILE A 45 -4.32 -3.70 -2.71
N VAL A 46 -3.89 -3.57 -3.96
CA VAL A 46 -2.49 -3.22 -4.29
C VAL A 46 -2.07 -1.93 -3.60
N TYR A 47 -2.88 -0.86 -3.69
CA TYR A 47 -2.59 0.41 -3.02
C TYR A 47 -2.64 0.30 -1.50
N THR A 48 -3.54 -0.51 -0.97
CA THR A 48 -3.62 -0.75 0.47
C THR A 48 -2.35 -1.38 1.02
N CYS A 49 -1.70 -2.26 0.26
CA CYS A 49 -0.42 -2.86 0.65
C CYS A 49 0.70 -1.82 0.86
N LEU A 50 0.64 -0.67 0.18
CA LEU A 50 1.65 0.39 0.30
C LEU A 50 1.72 1.01 1.70
N VAL A 51 0.65 0.94 2.46
CA VAL A 51 0.63 1.43 3.85
C VAL A 51 1.09 0.38 4.87
N GLY A 52 1.46 -0.81 4.40
CA GLY A 52 2.02 -1.89 5.21
C GLY A 52 1.12 -2.26 6.39
N ASN A 53 1.64 -2.18 7.61
CA ASN A 53 0.92 -2.61 8.81
C ASN A 53 -0.42 -1.88 9.06
N ALA A 54 -0.59 -0.66 8.54
CA ALA A 54 -1.84 0.09 8.66
C ALA A 54 -2.94 -0.41 7.71
N ALA A 55 -2.62 -1.30 6.78
CA ALA A 55 -3.57 -1.81 5.79
C ALA A 55 -4.78 -2.50 6.43
N LYS A 56 -4.55 -3.31 7.48
CA LYS A 56 -5.61 -4.04 8.19
C LYS A 56 -6.63 -3.07 8.81
N ASP A 57 -6.14 -2.01 9.44
CA ASP A 57 -7.01 -1.02 10.08
C ASP A 57 -7.85 -0.29 9.05
N ILE A 58 -7.24 0.13 7.93
CA ILE A 58 -7.95 0.79 6.84
C ILE A 58 -9.04 -0.09 6.25
N LEU A 59 -8.75 -1.36 6.00
CA LEU A 59 -9.73 -2.30 5.45
C LEU A 59 -10.87 -2.54 6.45
N LYS A 60 -10.55 -2.69 7.73
CA LYS A 60 -11.55 -2.84 8.79
C LYS A 60 -12.45 -1.60 8.93
N GLU A 61 -11.88 -0.40 8.92
CA GLU A 61 -12.63 0.86 8.98
C GLU A 61 -13.52 1.05 7.75
N ALA A 62 -13.10 0.54 6.59
CA ALA A 62 -13.91 0.54 5.37
C ALA A 62 -15.04 -0.50 5.39
N GLY A 63 -15.13 -1.35 6.42
CA GLY A 63 -16.17 -2.36 6.58
C GLY A 63 -15.85 -3.70 5.93
N ILE A 64 -14.59 -3.91 5.51
CA ILE A 64 -14.15 -5.23 5.02
C ILE A 64 -13.82 -6.08 6.23
N GLN A 65 -14.61 -7.12 6.43
CA GLN A 65 -14.32 -8.12 7.45
C GLN A 65 -13.13 -8.97 6.98
N ILE A 66 -11.98 -8.70 7.57
CA ILE A 66 -10.82 -9.54 7.41
C ILE A 66 -10.81 -10.46 8.63
N GLY A 67 -10.98 -11.76 8.40
CA GLY A 67 -10.63 -12.76 9.38
C GLY A 67 -9.12 -12.75 9.62
N GLN A 68 -8.50 -13.90 9.73
CA GLN A 68 -7.03 -13.95 9.80
C GLN A 68 -6.36 -13.66 8.44
N LYS A 69 -7.09 -13.84 7.33
CA LYS A 69 -6.60 -13.68 5.95
C LYS A 69 -7.67 -13.01 5.08
N LEU A 70 -7.22 -12.23 4.10
CA LEU A 70 -8.09 -11.68 3.06
C LEU A 70 -8.58 -12.83 2.17
N THR A 71 -9.86 -12.83 1.82
CA THR A 71 -10.45 -13.85 0.94
C THR A 71 -10.88 -13.23 -0.39
N THR A 72 -10.94 -14.04 -1.45
CA THR A 72 -11.45 -13.64 -2.77
C THR A 72 -12.88 -13.10 -2.66
N ASN A 73 -13.72 -13.70 -1.81
CA ASN A 73 -15.06 -13.22 -1.57
C ASN A 73 -15.08 -11.82 -0.94
N ALA A 74 -14.17 -11.52 -0.01
CA ALA A 74 -14.05 -10.19 0.58
C ALA A 74 -13.71 -9.15 -0.49
N ILE A 75 -12.82 -9.48 -1.44
CA ILE A 75 -12.49 -8.60 -2.56
C ILE A 75 -13.72 -8.40 -3.49
N ARG A 76 -14.44 -9.47 -3.81
CA ARG A 76 -15.64 -9.39 -4.66
C ARG A 76 -16.74 -8.51 -4.06
N CYS A 77 -16.86 -8.48 -2.75
CA CYS A 77 -17.83 -7.66 -2.03
C CYS A 77 -17.47 -6.16 -1.95
N ILE A 78 -16.30 -5.75 -2.41
CA ILE A 78 -15.88 -4.34 -2.39
C ILE A 78 -16.76 -3.54 -3.35
N SER A 79 -17.55 -2.61 -2.82
CA SER A 79 -18.35 -1.67 -3.60
C SER A 79 -17.52 -0.45 -4.04
N LYS A 80 -18.05 0.34 -4.98
CA LYS A 80 -17.39 1.59 -5.40
C LYS A 80 -17.18 2.56 -4.24
N ASP A 81 -18.13 2.65 -3.32
CA ASP A 81 -18.03 3.53 -2.15
C ASP A 81 -16.93 3.08 -1.20
N ILE A 82 -16.75 1.76 -1.04
CA ILE A 82 -15.66 1.17 -0.26
C ILE A 82 -14.32 1.46 -0.93
N ILE A 83 -14.22 1.35 -2.26
CA ILE A 83 -13.00 1.71 -3.01
C ILE A 83 -12.61 3.17 -2.73
N VAL A 84 -13.56 4.09 -2.79
CA VAL A 84 -13.32 5.52 -2.53
C VAL A 84 -12.83 5.74 -1.10
N LYS A 85 -13.47 5.09 -0.11
CA LYS A 85 -13.06 5.18 1.30
C LYS A 85 -11.63 4.68 1.51
N ILE A 86 -11.31 3.51 0.97
CA ILE A 86 -9.98 2.91 1.10
C ILE A 86 -8.94 3.81 0.43
N ASN A 87 -9.17 4.23 -0.81
CA ASN A 87 -8.22 5.07 -1.55
C ASN A 87 -7.96 6.40 -0.85
N LYS A 88 -8.99 7.01 -0.26
CA LYS A 88 -8.85 8.23 0.54
C LYS A 88 -8.02 7.99 1.81
N ALA A 89 -8.27 6.90 2.53
CA ALA A 89 -7.54 6.55 3.74
C ALA A 89 -6.07 6.20 3.43
N VAL A 90 -5.82 5.46 2.36
CA VAL A 90 -4.47 5.14 1.89
C VAL A 90 -3.73 6.41 1.49
N GLY A 91 -4.35 7.28 0.70
CA GLY A 91 -3.76 8.56 0.30
C GLY A 91 -3.40 9.43 1.50
N PHE A 92 -4.29 9.57 2.46
CA PHE A 92 -4.04 10.31 3.70
C PHE A 92 -2.88 9.70 4.51
N ARG A 93 -2.84 8.36 4.62
CA ARG A 93 -1.78 7.67 5.36
C ARG A 93 -0.41 7.81 4.69
N LEU A 94 -0.37 7.72 3.36
CA LEU A 94 0.87 7.96 2.60
C LEU A 94 1.37 9.39 2.78
N LEU A 95 0.48 10.38 2.76
CA LEU A 95 0.84 11.78 3.01
C LEU A 95 1.39 12.00 4.42
N THR A 96 0.73 11.48 5.45
CA THR A 96 1.15 11.65 6.83
C THR A 96 2.45 10.92 7.15
N LYS A 97 2.67 9.76 6.50
CA LYS A 97 3.91 8.99 6.65
C LYS A 97 5.10 9.68 5.97
N THR A 98 4.87 10.37 4.86
CA THR A 98 5.89 10.98 4.01
C THR A 98 5.90 12.51 4.09
N GLY A 99 4.85 13.13 4.65
CA GLY A 99 4.68 14.57 4.74
C GLY A 99 5.30 15.20 5.99
N ALA A 100 4.70 16.31 6.44
CA ALA A 100 5.23 17.20 7.50
C ALA A 100 5.66 16.48 8.80
N THR A 101 4.99 15.38 9.17
CA THR A 101 5.35 14.63 10.38
C THR A 101 6.63 13.82 10.20
N GLY A 102 6.87 13.29 9.01
CA GLY A 102 8.13 12.61 8.66
C GLY A 102 9.29 13.59 8.64
N VAL A 103 9.09 14.79 8.09
CA VAL A 103 10.10 15.86 8.04
C VAL A 103 10.42 16.39 9.44
N ILE A 104 9.44 16.56 10.31
CA ILE A 104 9.64 17.05 11.68
C ILE A 104 10.41 16.04 12.54
N ASN A 105 10.17 14.76 12.37
CA ASN A 105 10.91 13.71 13.07
C ASN A 105 12.31 13.46 12.50
N MET A 106 12.51 13.68 11.20
CA MET A 106 13.82 13.59 10.56
C MET A 106 14.72 14.77 10.89
N SER A 107 14.19 15.96 11.20
CA SER A 107 14.98 17.12 11.64
C SER A 107 15.60 16.94 13.03
N LYS A 108 15.12 15.99 13.83
CA LYS A 108 15.72 15.60 15.12
C LYS A 108 16.84 14.56 14.96
N PHE A 109 16.94 13.91 13.82
CA PHE A 109 18.04 13.02 13.48
C PHE A 109 19.06 13.77 12.63
N VAL A 110 20.12 14.20 13.29
CA VAL A 110 21.33 14.88 12.88
C VAL A 110 21.66 14.79 11.38
N PRO A 111 22.05 15.92 10.73
CA PRO A 111 22.26 16.03 9.29
C PRO A 111 23.46 15.24 8.71
N VAL A 112 24.23 14.54 9.54
CA VAL A 112 25.46 13.84 9.11
C VAL A 112 25.21 12.45 8.49
N VAL A 113 23.99 11.91 8.57
CA VAL A 113 23.69 10.53 8.17
C VAL A 113 22.61 10.45 7.07
N GLY A 114 22.25 11.57 6.44
CA GLY A 114 21.08 11.69 5.57
C GLY A 114 21.05 10.74 4.35
N GLY A 115 22.20 10.38 3.78
CA GLY A 115 22.25 9.50 2.61
C GLY A 115 22.12 8.01 2.96
N ILE A 116 22.74 7.57 4.05
CA ILE A 116 22.76 6.16 4.46
C ILE A 116 21.48 5.79 5.20
N VAL A 117 20.96 6.69 6.03
CA VAL A 117 19.73 6.46 6.81
C VAL A 117 18.49 6.50 5.89
N GLY A 118 18.45 7.39 4.90
CA GLY A 118 17.36 7.44 3.92
C GLY A 118 17.23 6.12 3.13
N GLY A 119 18.33 5.63 2.59
CA GLY A 119 18.33 4.38 1.82
C GLY A 119 17.97 3.15 2.66
N SER A 120 18.39 3.09 3.92
CA SER A 120 18.03 1.96 4.80
C SER A 120 16.56 1.99 5.23
N LEU A 121 15.99 3.17 5.48
CA LEU A 121 14.56 3.30 5.79
C LEU A 121 13.69 2.92 4.58
N ASP A 122 14.08 3.30 3.38
CA ASP A 122 13.39 2.93 2.16
C ASP A 122 13.45 1.42 1.90
N ALA A 123 14.58 0.77 2.18
CA ALA A 123 14.73 -0.67 2.10
C ALA A 123 13.85 -1.40 3.12
N ILE A 124 13.81 -0.93 4.38
CA ILE A 124 12.98 -1.50 5.43
C ILE A 124 11.49 -1.35 5.08
N THR A 125 11.07 -0.16 4.67
CA THR A 125 9.66 0.08 4.30
C THR A 125 9.25 -0.73 3.08
N THR A 126 10.11 -0.84 2.09
CA THR A 126 9.86 -1.66 0.89
C THR A 126 9.75 -3.14 1.24
N ASN A 127 10.59 -3.63 2.16
CA ASN A 127 10.51 -5.01 2.65
C ASN A 127 9.19 -5.28 3.40
N ILE A 128 8.75 -4.35 4.25
CA ILE A 128 7.45 -4.45 4.95
C ILE A 128 6.30 -4.50 3.94
N VAL A 129 6.29 -3.61 2.96
CA VAL A 129 5.28 -3.57 1.90
C VAL A 129 5.29 -4.87 1.08
N GLY A 130 6.46 -5.37 0.70
CA GLY A 130 6.61 -6.62 -0.05
C GLY A 130 6.12 -7.84 0.71
N ASN A 131 6.47 -7.96 1.99
CA ASN A 131 6.01 -9.05 2.84
C ASN A 131 4.49 -9.00 3.03
N TYR A 132 3.94 -7.82 3.29
CA TYR A 132 2.49 -7.66 3.43
C TYR A 132 1.74 -8.02 2.14
N ALA A 133 2.24 -7.57 0.98
CA ALA A 133 1.67 -7.91 -0.32
C ALA A 133 1.72 -9.42 -0.58
N ARG A 134 2.87 -10.04 -0.34
CA ARG A 134 3.02 -11.49 -0.47
C ARG A 134 2.00 -12.24 0.39
N ASP A 135 1.93 -11.92 1.66
CA ASP A 135 1.03 -12.61 2.59
C ASP A 135 -0.45 -12.39 2.23
N THR A 136 -0.78 -11.18 1.75
CA THR A 136 -2.13 -10.84 1.29
C THR A 136 -2.51 -11.65 0.06
N PHE A 137 -1.69 -11.64 -0.99
CA PHE A 137 -2.05 -12.28 -2.27
C PHE A 137 -1.88 -13.80 -2.27
N LEU A 138 -0.91 -14.35 -1.51
CA LEU A 138 -0.82 -15.81 -1.31
C LEU A 138 -2.04 -16.35 -0.56
N SER A 139 -2.58 -15.60 0.41
CA SER A 139 -3.77 -16.04 1.13
C SER A 139 -5.00 -16.18 0.24
N LEU A 140 -5.04 -15.49 -0.90
CA LEU A 140 -6.13 -15.61 -1.87
C LEU A 140 -6.06 -16.93 -2.64
N ILE A 141 -4.85 -17.41 -2.96
CA ILE A 141 -4.65 -18.69 -3.63
C ILE A 141 -5.07 -19.84 -2.71
N ASP A 142 -4.63 -19.81 -1.45
CA ASP A 142 -4.91 -20.87 -0.47
C ASP A 142 -6.41 -21.04 -0.18
N ASN A 143 -7.21 -19.99 -0.37
CA ASN A 143 -8.66 -20.04 -0.12
C ASN A 143 -9.48 -20.43 -1.34
N ASP A 144 -8.89 -20.47 -2.52
CA ASP A 144 -9.56 -20.89 -3.77
C ASP A 144 -9.31 -22.39 -4.10
N LEU A 145 -8.49 -23.08 -3.32
CA LEU A 145 -8.25 -24.53 -3.37
C LEU A 145 -9.10 -25.27 -2.36
#